data_cab4410cfda65ce03fc1a7283bb74c08
#
_entry.id   cab4410cfda65ce03fc1a7283bb74c08
#
_cell.length_a   1.000
_cell.length_b   1.000
_cell.length_c   1.000
_cell.angle_alpha   90.00
_cell.angle_beta   90.00
_cell.angle_gamma   90.00
#
_symmetry.space_group_name_H-M   'P 1'
#
loop_
_entity.id
_entity.type
_entity.pdbx_description
1 polymer ?
#
loop_
_entity_poly.entity_id
_entity_poly.type
_entity_poly.pdbx_seq_one_letter_code
_entity_poly.pdbx_strand_id
1 'polypeptide(L)'
;TGILDFFIDEALVQLREATLGPASPGGGKLLKGQELASTFSFLRPNDLVWNYVVGNYLKGETPPPFDLLYWNSDSTNLPGPMYCWYLRNTYHENNLAKPGKVTVCGEKIDLGALKAPTYVYASREDHIVPWDGAYQNTQVLTGAKGKIRFVMGASGHIAGVINPPAAKKRSHWVREDGKFPKTADDWIAGAKEQPGSWWT
;
A
#
# COMPACT_ATOMS: atom_id res chain seq x y z
N THR A 1 8.74 0.28 1.69
CA THR A 1 8.81 0.55 3.12
C THR A 1 7.79 1.61 3.46
N GLY A 2 6.68 1.21 4.02
CA GLY A 2 5.62 2.11 4.46
C GLY A 2 5.70 2.33 5.97
N ILE A 3 4.82 3.18 6.49
CA ILE A 3 4.70 3.40 7.93
C ILE A 3 4.48 2.09 8.69
N LEU A 4 3.92 1.07 8.06
CA LEU A 4 3.72 -0.25 8.64
C LEU A 4 5.03 -1.01 8.88
N ASP A 5 6.07 -0.78 8.06
CA ASP A 5 7.37 -1.45 8.24
C ASP A 5 8.03 -1.08 9.57
N PHE A 6 7.74 0.12 10.07
CA PHE A 6 8.25 0.56 11.37
C PHE A 6 7.69 -0.29 12.53
N PHE A 7 6.49 -0.85 12.37
CA PHE A 7 5.81 -1.64 13.39
C PHE A 7 5.88 -3.15 13.17
N ILE A 8 6.39 -3.60 12.02
CA ILE A 8 6.47 -5.03 11.68
C ILE A 8 7.93 -5.48 11.82
N ASP A 9 8.25 -5.94 13.01
CA ASP A 9 9.53 -6.54 13.35
C ASP A 9 9.43 -8.08 13.51
N GLU A 10 10.56 -8.73 13.71
CA GLU A 10 10.62 -10.17 13.92
C GLU A 10 9.82 -10.62 15.15
N ALA A 11 9.80 -9.81 16.22
CA ALA A 11 9.07 -10.16 17.44
C ALA A 11 7.55 -10.18 17.20
N LEU A 12 7.03 -9.20 16.47
CA LEU A 12 5.62 -9.18 16.08
C LEU A 12 5.29 -10.36 15.16
N VAL A 13 6.12 -10.63 14.16
CA VAL A 13 5.89 -11.76 13.23
C VAL A 13 5.86 -13.07 13.97
N GLN A 14 6.82 -13.35 14.85
CA GLN A 14 6.86 -14.56 15.68
C GLN A 14 5.63 -14.67 16.60
N LEU A 15 5.22 -13.57 17.24
CA LEU A 15 4.03 -13.55 18.08
C LEU A 15 2.78 -13.91 17.26
N ARG A 16 2.63 -13.36 16.06
CA ARG A 16 1.50 -13.67 15.18
C ARG A 16 1.55 -15.11 14.67
N GLU A 17 2.72 -15.64 14.33
CA GLU A 17 2.89 -17.04 13.95
C GLU A 17 2.54 -17.99 15.10
N ALA A 18 2.96 -17.67 16.32
CA ALA A 18 2.64 -18.47 17.49
C ALA A 18 1.14 -18.44 17.89
N THR A 19 0.43 -17.33 17.60
CA THR A 19 -0.96 -17.12 18.03
C THR A 19 -1.99 -17.40 16.95
N LEU A 20 -1.67 -17.17 15.68
CA LEU A 20 -2.57 -17.27 14.52
C LEU A 20 -2.09 -18.25 13.45
N GLY A 21 -0.79 -18.59 13.46
CA GLY A 21 -0.17 -19.45 12.47
C GLY A 21 -0.62 -20.92 12.54
N PRO A 22 -0.18 -21.77 11.60
CA PRO A 22 -0.59 -23.18 11.52
C PRO A 22 -0.17 -24.00 12.76
N ALA A 23 0.91 -23.59 13.42
CA ALA A 23 1.40 -24.24 14.65
C ALA A 23 0.75 -23.71 15.94
N SER A 24 -0.17 -22.76 15.84
CA SER A 24 -0.87 -22.21 17.02
C SER A 24 -1.79 -23.28 17.67
N PRO A 25 -2.04 -23.20 18.99
CA PRO A 25 -2.97 -24.10 19.65
C PRO A 25 -4.36 -24.08 19.00
N GLY A 26 -4.80 -25.24 18.52
CA GLY A 26 -6.06 -25.37 17.77
C GLY A 26 -5.94 -25.23 16.25
N GLY A 27 -4.72 -25.11 15.71
CA GLY A 27 -4.43 -25.22 14.27
C GLY A 27 -4.91 -24.04 13.43
N GLY A 28 -4.21 -22.91 13.50
CA GLY A 28 -4.52 -21.73 12.69
C GLY A 28 -5.85 -21.02 13.09
N LYS A 29 -5.77 -19.76 13.39
CA LYS A 29 -6.92 -18.95 13.80
C LYS A 29 -7.24 -17.88 12.76
N LEU A 30 -8.31 -17.13 13.00
CA LEU A 30 -8.65 -15.97 12.18
C LEU A 30 -8.07 -14.70 12.80
N LEU A 31 -7.42 -13.86 11.98
CA LEU A 31 -7.23 -12.46 12.30
C LEU A 31 -8.58 -11.75 12.08
N LYS A 32 -9.11 -11.16 13.12
CA LYS A 32 -10.37 -10.40 13.01
C LYS A 32 -10.11 -9.10 12.26
N GLY A 33 -10.99 -8.78 11.31
CA GLY A 33 -10.87 -7.53 10.54
C GLY A 33 -10.87 -6.28 11.42
N GLN A 34 -11.54 -6.31 12.56
CA GLN A 34 -11.52 -5.23 13.55
C GLN A 34 -10.13 -4.94 14.13
N GLU A 35 -9.27 -5.96 14.28
CA GLU A 35 -7.89 -5.72 14.75
C GLU A 35 -7.10 -4.92 13.70
N LEU A 36 -7.29 -5.26 12.44
CA LEU A 36 -6.66 -4.54 11.33
C LEU A 36 -7.20 -3.11 11.21
N ALA A 37 -8.52 -2.93 11.29
CA ALA A 37 -9.15 -1.61 11.29
C ALA A 37 -8.65 -0.72 12.45
N SER A 38 -8.50 -1.30 13.66
CA SER A 38 -7.92 -0.58 14.80
C SER A 38 -6.49 -0.14 14.53
N THR A 39 -5.66 -1.00 13.93
CA THR A 39 -4.29 -0.65 13.55
C THR A 39 -4.26 0.56 12.64
N PHE A 40 -5.07 0.59 11.58
CA PHE A 40 -5.15 1.74 10.67
C PHE A 40 -5.66 3.01 11.35
N SER A 41 -6.62 2.89 12.26
CA SER A 41 -7.13 4.03 13.02
C SER A 41 -6.05 4.65 13.92
N PHE A 42 -5.20 3.84 14.53
CA PHE A 42 -4.09 4.31 15.35
C PHE A 42 -2.91 4.89 14.56
N LEU A 43 -2.79 4.63 13.27
CA LEU A 43 -1.79 5.29 12.41
C LEU A 43 -2.09 6.79 12.22
N ARG A 44 -3.38 7.18 12.28
CA ARG A 44 -3.82 8.57 12.16
C ARG A 44 -4.88 8.90 13.23
N PRO A 45 -4.54 8.82 14.51
CA PRO A 45 -5.52 8.94 15.59
C PRO A 45 -6.19 10.31 15.63
N ASN A 46 -5.51 11.37 15.26
CA ASN A 46 -6.09 12.72 15.22
C ASN A 46 -7.24 12.82 14.21
N ASP A 47 -7.11 12.20 13.06
CA ASP A 47 -8.10 12.25 11.99
C ASP A 47 -9.23 11.23 12.19
N LEU A 48 -8.90 10.04 12.69
CA LEU A 48 -9.81 8.88 12.68
C LEU A 48 -10.41 8.56 14.06
N VAL A 49 -9.87 9.14 15.14
CA VAL A 49 -10.37 8.91 16.49
C VAL A 49 -10.68 10.24 17.20
N TRP A 50 -9.67 11.08 17.38
CA TRP A 50 -9.82 12.27 18.22
C TRP A 50 -10.75 13.33 17.64
N ASN A 51 -10.83 13.49 16.34
CA ASN A 51 -11.81 14.40 15.72
C ASN A 51 -13.25 14.01 16.10
N TYR A 52 -13.57 12.72 16.12
CA TYR A 52 -14.89 12.24 16.53
C TYR A 52 -15.12 12.39 18.02
N VAL A 53 -14.11 12.13 18.83
CA VAL A 53 -14.21 12.33 20.29
C VAL A 53 -14.49 13.81 20.59
N VAL A 54 -13.75 14.73 20.01
CA VAL A 54 -13.90 16.16 20.24
C VAL A 54 -15.20 16.69 19.65
N GLY A 55 -15.46 16.45 18.37
CA GLY A 55 -16.63 16.98 17.68
C GLY A 55 -17.94 16.37 18.22
N ASN A 56 -18.02 15.05 18.22
CA ASN A 56 -19.29 14.38 18.47
C ASN A 56 -19.53 14.15 19.96
N TYR A 57 -18.55 13.64 20.70
CA TYR A 57 -18.74 13.32 22.12
C TYR A 57 -18.66 14.56 23.01
N LEU A 58 -17.59 15.37 22.88
CA LEU A 58 -17.40 16.52 23.77
C LEU A 58 -18.25 17.74 23.40
N LYS A 59 -18.42 18.02 22.10
CA LYS A 59 -19.19 19.17 21.61
C LYS A 59 -20.64 18.85 21.28
N GLY A 60 -20.99 17.57 21.16
CA GLY A 60 -22.34 17.12 20.78
C GLY A 60 -22.72 17.41 19.33
N GLU A 61 -21.74 17.62 18.45
CA GLU A 61 -21.97 17.85 17.03
C GLU A 61 -22.42 16.55 16.35
N THR A 62 -23.34 16.64 15.39
CA THR A 62 -23.73 15.48 14.58
C THR A 62 -22.56 15.08 13.68
N PRO A 63 -22.20 13.78 13.60
CA PRO A 63 -21.17 13.32 12.69
C PRO A 63 -21.50 13.74 11.27
N PRO A 64 -20.51 14.25 10.49
CA PRO A 64 -20.75 14.57 9.09
C PRO A 64 -21.15 13.29 8.34
N PRO A 65 -22.20 13.34 7.48
CA PRO A 65 -22.62 12.18 6.70
C PRO A 65 -21.49 11.82 5.71
N PHE A 66 -20.97 10.61 5.85
CA PHE A 66 -19.94 10.07 4.97
C PHE A 66 -20.30 8.62 4.63
N ASP A 67 -20.89 8.42 3.48
CA ASP A 67 -21.41 7.13 3.02
C ASP A 67 -20.37 6.02 2.95
N LEU A 68 -19.12 6.37 2.61
CA LEU A 68 -18.01 5.42 2.57
C LEU A 68 -17.58 4.90 3.94
N LEU A 69 -17.95 5.55 5.06
CA LEU A 69 -17.62 5.05 6.40
C LEU A 69 -18.26 3.70 6.68
N TYR A 70 -19.51 3.51 6.27
CA TYR A 70 -20.22 2.25 6.44
C TYR A 70 -19.49 1.11 5.70
N TRP A 71 -19.16 1.34 4.43
CA TRP A 71 -18.41 0.38 3.63
C TRP A 71 -17.01 0.12 4.21
N ASN A 72 -16.29 1.15 4.64
CA ASN A 72 -14.94 1.02 5.19
C ASN A 72 -14.90 0.31 6.55
N SER A 73 -16.00 0.34 7.30
CA SER A 73 -16.12 -0.38 8.57
C SER A 73 -16.54 -1.85 8.42
N ASP A 74 -16.97 -2.25 7.23
CA ASP A 74 -17.30 -3.63 6.89
C ASP A 74 -16.01 -4.44 6.59
N SER A 75 -15.40 -4.93 7.65
CA SER A 75 -14.08 -5.58 7.59
C SER A 75 -14.18 -7.09 7.44
N THR A 76 -13.26 -7.66 6.65
CA THR A 76 -13.16 -9.11 6.42
C THR A 76 -12.09 -9.74 7.32
N ASN A 77 -12.42 -10.89 7.91
CA ASN A 77 -11.45 -11.69 8.65
C ASN A 77 -10.48 -12.39 7.70
N LEU A 78 -9.21 -12.49 8.10
CA LEU A 78 -8.18 -13.19 7.33
C LEU A 78 -7.82 -14.53 7.98
N PRO A 79 -7.59 -15.59 7.20
CA PRO A 79 -6.98 -16.80 7.72
C PRO A 79 -5.63 -16.50 8.35
N GLY A 80 -5.43 -16.88 9.61
CA GLY A 80 -4.20 -16.59 10.35
C GLY A 80 -2.94 -17.10 9.66
N PRO A 81 -2.88 -18.34 9.14
CA PRO A 81 -1.71 -18.83 8.40
C PRO A 81 -1.37 -17.98 7.18
N MET A 82 -2.37 -17.56 6.40
CA MET A 82 -2.17 -16.67 5.26
C MET A 82 -1.64 -15.30 5.70
N TYR A 83 -2.22 -14.73 6.75
CA TYR A 83 -1.78 -13.46 7.30
C TYR A 83 -0.32 -13.51 7.78
N CYS A 84 0.07 -14.55 8.53
CA CYS A 84 1.44 -14.72 8.99
C CYS A 84 2.41 -14.87 7.83
N TRP A 85 2.06 -15.69 6.82
CA TRP A 85 2.84 -15.82 5.60
C TRP A 85 3.03 -14.47 4.90
N TYR A 86 1.96 -13.70 4.79
CA TYR A 86 1.97 -12.39 4.16
C TYR A 86 2.87 -11.41 4.91
N LEU A 87 2.74 -11.30 6.24
CA LEU A 87 3.60 -10.44 7.05
C LEU A 87 5.08 -10.77 6.84
N ARG A 88 5.44 -12.04 6.94
CA ARG A 88 6.83 -12.47 6.83
C ARG A 88 7.39 -12.23 5.44
N ASN A 89 6.70 -12.69 4.40
CA ASN A 89 7.26 -12.73 3.05
C ASN A 89 7.13 -11.40 2.27
N THR A 90 6.27 -10.49 2.70
CA THR A 90 6.14 -9.18 2.06
C THR A 90 6.73 -8.06 2.90
N TYR A 91 6.20 -7.79 4.09
CA TYR A 91 6.64 -6.66 4.92
C TYR A 91 7.99 -6.90 5.58
N HIS A 92 8.18 -8.03 6.26
CA HIS A 92 9.36 -8.23 7.07
C HIS A 92 10.61 -8.60 6.25
N GLU A 93 10.54 -9.67 5.48
CA GLU A 93 11.69 -10.18 4.72
C GLU A 93 11.74 -9.71 3.27
N ASN A 94 10.64 -9.14 2.76
CA ASN A 94 10.48 -8.73 1.35
C ASN A 94 10.91 -9.83 0.35
N ASN A 95 10.53 -11.08 0.64
CA ASN A 95 10.90 -12.24 -0.17
C ASN A 95 10.21 -12.23 -1.54
N LEU A 96 8.99 -11.66 -1.62
CA LEU A 96 8.25 -11.58 -2.87
C LEU A 96 8.99 -10.78 -3.96
N ALA A 97 9.79 -9.78 -3.56
CA ALA A 97 10.61 -9.01 -4.49
C ALA A 97 11.88 -9.75 -4.96
N LYS A 98 12.20 -10.91 -4.36
CA LYS A 98 13.41 -11.68 -4.65
C LYS A 98 13.07 -12.88 -5.55
N PRO A 99 13.60 -12.99 -6.79
CA PRO A 99 13.26 -14.05 -7.72
C PRO A 99 13.39 -15.46 -7.12
N GLY A 100 12.32 -16.24 -7.21
CA GLY A 100 12.31 -17.65 -6.77
C GLY A 100 12.43 -17.88 -5.26
N LYS A 101 12.42 -16.83 -4.44
CA LYS A 101 12.52 -16.95 -2.98
C LYS A 101 11.21 -17.45 -2.36
N VAL A 102 10.10 -17.13 -2.97
CA VAL A 102 8.75 -17.51 -2.53
C VAL A 102 8.22 -18.63 -3.40
N THR A 103 7.58 -19.63 -2.78
CA THR A 103 6.84 -20.69 -3.47
C THR A 103 5.36 -20.62 -3.09
N VAL A 104 4.47 -20.57 -4.08
CA VAL A 104 3.01 -20.55 -3.89
C VAL A 104 2.41 -21.67 -4.71
N CYS A 105 1.62 -22.53 -4.11
CA CYS A 105 1.00 -23.70 -4.76
C CYS A 105 2.00 -24.58 -5.53
N GLY A 106 3.22 -24.74 -5.01
CA GLY A 106 4.29 -25.52 -5.63
C GLY A 106 5.12 -24.77 -6.67
N GLU A 107 4.70 -23.57 -7.09
CA GLU A 107 5.40 -22.77 -8.11
C GLU A 107 6.27 -21.70 -7.47
N LYS A 108 7.52 -21.57 -7.95
CA LYS A 108 8.42 -20.50 -7.57
C LYS A 108 8.01 -19.20 -8.22
N ILE A 109 7.83 -18.17 -7.40
CA ILE A 109 7.39 -16.85 -7.87
C ILE A 109 8.61 -16.01 -8.26
N ASP A 110 8.54 -15.48 -9.47
CA ASP A 110 9.49 -14.48 -9.99
C ASP A 110 8.69 -13.34 -10.66
N LEU A 111 8.64 -12.20 -10.01
CA LEU A 111 7.97 -11.01 -10.56
C LEU A 111 8.68 -10.48 -11.80
N GLY A 112 9.99 -10.76 -11.92
CA GLY A 112 10.76 -10.44 -13.12
C GLY A 112 10.34 -11.24 -14.37
N ALA A 113 9.60 -12.34 -14.22
CA ALA A 113 9.06 -13.11 -15.35
C ALA A 113 7.83 -12.45 -16.01
N LEU A 114 7.23 -11.45 -15.41
CA LEU A 114 6.09 -10.72 -15.98
C LEU A 114 6.51 -9.95 -17.22
N LYS A 115 5.81 -10.20 -18.35
CA LYS A 115 6.10 -9.59 -19.66
C LYS A 115 5.00 -8.63 -20.14
N ALA A 116 3.90 -8.56 -19.41
CA ALA A 116 2.77 -7.70 -19.76
C ALA A 116 3.14 -6.22 -19.68
N PRO A 117 2.57 -5.36 -20.52
CA PRO A 117 2.64 -3.92 -20.35
C PRO A 117 2.12 -3.55 -18.95
N THR A 118 2.88 -2.75 -18.23
CA THR A 118 2.60 -2.45 -16.83
C THR A 118 2.54 -0.96 -16.60
N TYR A 119 1.46 -0.49 -16.03
CA TYR A 119 1.29 0.88 -15.58
C TYR A 119 1.42 0.91 -14.05
N VAL A 120 2.42 1.62 -13.56
CA VAL A 120 2.66 1.80 -12.12
C VAL A 120 2.28 3.23 -11.76
N TYR A 121 1.34 3.38 -10.85
CA TYR A 121 0.92 4.66 -10.30
C TYR A 121 1.33 4.77 -8.83
N ALA A 122 1.74 5.95 -8.42
CA ALA A 122 1.95 6.31 -7.03
C ALA A 122 1.41 7.71 -6.74
N SER A 123 0.96 7.95 -5.51
CA SER A 123 0.61 9.28 -5.03
C SER A 123 1.77 9.86 -4.23
N ARG A 124 2.15 11.11 -4.51
CA ARG A 124 3.32 11.76 -3.90
C ARG A 124 3.24 11.87 -2.38
N GLU A 125 2.04 12.11 -1.86
CA GLU A 125 1.77 12.31 -0.45
C GLU A 125 1.08 11.08 0.18
N ASP A 126 1.24 9.91 -0.44
CA ASP A 126 0.71 8.67 0.10
C ASP A 126 1.50 8.26 1.35
N HIS A 127 0.81 8.26 2.48
CA HIS A 127 1.40 7.89 3.78
C HIS A 127 1.29 6.39 4.07
N ILE A 128 0.50 5.65 3.30
CA ILE A 128 0.32 4.20 3.44
C ILE A 128 1.29 3.45 2.54
N VAL A 129 1.38 3.88 1.27
CA VAL A 129 2.30 3.32 0.28
C VAL A 129 3.19 4.44 -0.26
N PRO A 130 4.33 4.73 0.37
CA PRO A 130 5.25 5.76 -0.09
C PRO A 130 5.63 5.56 -1.55
N TRP A 131 5.66 6.65 -2.31
CA TRP A 131 5.83 6.60 -3.75
C TRP A 131 7.20 6.03 -4.19
N ASP A 132 8.24 6.20 -3.40
CA ASP A 132 9.57 5.62 -3.61
C ASP A 132 9.54 4.09 -3.52
N GLY A 133 8.76 3.55 -2.55
CA GLY A 133 8.49 2.12 -2.46
C GLY A 133 7.72 1.60 -3.69
N ALA A 134 6.69 2.33 -4.14
CA ALA A 134 5.97 1.97 -5.35
C ALA A 134 6.86 2.05 -6.61
N TYR A 135 7.79 3.01 -6.66
CA TYR A 135 8.77 3.14 -7.74
C TYR A 135 9.65 1.89 -7.88
N GLN A 136 9.97 1.18 -6.78
CA GLN A 136 10.81 -0.02 -6.83
C GLN A 136 10.23 -1.12 -7.73
N ASN A 137 8.93 -1.11 -8.02
CA ASN A 137 8.35 -2.03 -8.99
C ASN A 137 9.00 -1.91 -10.38
N THR A 138 9.47 -0.73 -10.77
CA THR A 138 10.19 -0.52 -12.03
C THR A 138 11.52 -1.27 -12.08
N GLN A 139 12.10 -1.61 -10.93
CA GLN A 139 13.36 -2.34 -10.80
C GLN A 139 13.12 -3.86 -10.69
N VAL A 140 11.99 -4.26 -10.13
CA VAL A 140 11.65 -5.68 -9.90
C VAL A 140 11.04 -6.32 -11.16
N LEU A 141 10.21 -5.59 -11.90
CA LEU A 141 9.48 -6.09 -13.07
C LEU A 141 10.35 -6.13 -14.34
N THR A 142 11.50 -6.78 -14.26
CA THR A 142 12.52 -6.77 -15.32
C THR A 142 12.05 -7.35 -16.65
N GLY A 143 11.14 -8.32 -16.65
CA GLY A 143 10.55 -8.91 -17.87
C GLY A 143 9.64 -7.98 -18.64
N ALA A 144 9.10 -6.95 -17.99
CA ALA A 144 8.30 -5.92 -18.61
C ALA A 144 9.12 -4.69 -19.07
N LYS A 145 10.46 -4.79 -19.06
CA LYS A 145 11.36 -3.72 -19.49
C LYS A 145 10.98 -3.17 -20.87
N GLY A 146 10.89 -1.84 -20.98
CA GLY A 146 10.42 -1.15 -22.20
C GLY A 146 8.89 -1.09 -22.35
N LYS A 147 8.13 -1.73 -21.45
CA LYS A 147 6.66 -1.73 -21.42
C LYS A 147 6.11 -1.18 -20.10
N ILE A 148 6.97 -0.68 -19.23
CA ILE A 148 6.57 -0.07 -17.96
C ILE A 148 6.34 1.42 -18.20
N ARG A 149 5.26 1.94 -17.65
CA ARG A 149 5.01 3.36 -17.48
C ARG A 149 4.84 3.63 -15.98
N PHE A 150 5.65 4.53 -15.44
CA PHE A 150 5.50 5.01 -14.07
C PHE A 150 4.98 6.44 -14.09
N VAL A 151 3.96 6.70 -13.28
CA VAL A 151 3.37 8.04 -13.11
C VAL A 151 3.18 8.32 -11.63
N MET A 152 3.60 9.51 -11.20
CA MET A 152 3.39 9.97 -9.84
C MET A 152 2.35 11.10 -9.85
N GLY A 153 1.20 10.90 -9.21
CA GLY A 153 0.19 11.92 -9.02
C GLY A 153 0.43 12.76 -7.77
N ALA A 154 -0.01 14.01 -7.80
CA ALA A 154 -0.04 14.86 -6.61
C ALA A 154 -1.10 14.37 -5.61
N SER A 155 -0.93 14.78 -4.31
CA SER A 155 -1.85 14.48 -3.23
C SER A 155 -1.72 13.07 -2.62
N GLY A 156 -2.64 12.73 -1.70
CA GLY A 156 -2.52 11.54 -0.85
C GLY A 156 -3.15 10.28 -1.42
N HIS A 157 -3.25 9.26 -0.61
CA HIS A 157 -3.61 7.88 -0.94
C HIS A 157 -4.88 7.73 -1.80
N ILE A 158 -5.97 8.40 -1.45
CA ILE A 158 -7.24 8.34 -2.21
C ILE A 158 -7.33 9.51 -3.19
N ALA A 159 -7.08 10.70 -2.69
CA ALA A 159 -7.28 11.93 -3.45
C ALA A 159 -6.32 12.06 -4.64
N GLY A 160 -5.13 11.45 -4.58
CA GLY A 160 -4.20 11.37 -5.72
C GLY A 160 -4.71 10.46 -6.83
N VAL A 161 -5.33 9.33 -6.45
CA VAL A 161 -5.87 8.35 -7.40
C VAL A 161 -7.15 8.85 -8.06
N ILE A 162 -8.09 9.36 -7.26
CA ILE A 162 -9.37 9.86 -7.75
C ILE A 162 -9.22 11.32 -8.16
N ASN A 163 -8.80 11.54 -9.40
CA ASN A 163 -8.58 12.85 -9.98
C ASN A 163 -9.15 12.95 -11.41
N PRO A 164 -10.48 13.05 -11.56
CA PRO A 164 -11.09 13.09 -12.89
C PRO A 164 -10.64 14.32 -13.69
N PRO A 165 -10.37 14.19 -15.00
CA PRO A 165 -9.90 15.28 -15.85
C PRO A 165 -10.79 16.52 -15.83
N ALA A 166 -12.11 16.33 -15.74
CA ALA A 166 -13.08 17.42 -15.69
C ALA A 166 -12.89 18.36 -14.48
N ALA A 167 -12.28 17.86 -13.39
CA ALA A 167 -12.01 18.67 -12.20
C ALA A 167 -10.91 19.71 -12.41
N LYS A 168 -10.05 19.54 -13.41
CA LYS A 168 -8.89 20.41 -13.74
C LYS A 168 -8.06 20.79 -12.52
N LYS A 169 -7.86 19.82 -11.62
CA LYS A 169 -7.14 20.02 -10.36
C LYS A 169 -5.87 19.19 -10.33
N ARG A 170 -4.92 19.60 -9.46
CA ARG A 170 -3.67 18.89 -9.18
C ARG A 170 -2.73 18.83 -10.36
N SER A 171 -1.70 18.02 -10.23
CA SER A 171 -0.67 17.76 -11.23
C SER A 171 -0.19 16.32 -11.12
N HIS A 172 0.61 15.90 -12.08
CA HIS A 172 1.29 14.62 -12.04
C HIS A 172 2.67 14.74 -12.70
N TRP A 173 3.57 13.81 -12.39
CA TRP A 173 4.92 13.77 -12.92
C TRP A 173 5.07 12.56 -13.81
N VAL A 174 5.68 12.79 -14.96
CA VAL A 174 6.05 11.78 -15.96
C VAL A 174 7.47 12.00 -16.43
N ARG A 175 8.13 10.93 -16.84
CA ARG A 175 9.45 11.00 -17.45
C ARG A 175 9.35 10.59 -18.92
N GLU A 176 9.61 11.55 -19.81
CA GLU A 176 9.43 11.37 -21.26
C GLU A 176 10.54 10.53 -21.90
N ASP A 177 11.73 10.49 -21.30
CA ASP A 177 12.88 9.72 -21.79
C ASP A 177 12.74 8.20 -21.57
N GLY A 178 11.68 7.78 -20.88
CA GLY A 178 11.40 6.37 -20.59
C GLY A 178 12.44 5.68 -19.70
N LYS A 179 13.34 6.44 -19.06
CA LYS A 179 14.38 5.88 -18.21
C LYS A 179 13.87 5.63 -16.79
N PHE A 180 14.31 4.52 -16.24
CA PHE A 180 14.07 4.14 -14.84
C PHE A 180 15.42 4.04 -14.12
N PRO A 181 15.98 5.18 -13.61
CA PRO A 181 17.19 5.15 -12.79
C PRO A 181 16.98 4.30 -11.53
N LYS A 182 18.09 3.92 -10.88
CA LYS A 182 18.06 3.02 -9.74
C LYS A 182 17.30 3.59 -8.53
N THR A 183 17.34 4.89 -8.34
CA THR A 183 16.68 5.57 -7.23
C THR A 183 15.45 6.35 -7.68
N ALA A 184 14.47 6.46 -6.78
CA ALA A 184 13.29 7.29 -7.01
C ALA A 184 13.65 8.78 -7.12
N ASP A 185 14.64 9.23 -6.34
CA ASP A 185 15.11 10.62 -6.36
C ASP A 185 15.71 11.00 -7.72
N ASP A 186 16.49 10.12 -8.33
CA ASP A 186 17.01 10.32 -9.69
C ASP A 186 15.90 10.31 -10.73
N TRP A 187 14.84 9.56 -10.48
CA TRP A 187 13.69 9.54 -11.39
C TRP A 187 12.95 10.88 -11.34
N ILE A 188 12.62 11.38 -10.14
CA ILE A 188 11.88 12.64 -10.00
C ILE A 188 12.69 13.84 -10.46
N ALA A 189 14.02 13.82 -10.28
CA ALA A 189 14.90 14.88 -10.77
C ALA A 189 14.87 15.05 -12.30
N GLY A 190 14.57 13.97 -13.04
CA GLY A 190 14.41 14.01 -14.50
C GLY A 190 12.97 14.00 -14.99
N ALA A 191 11.99 13.98 -14.10
CA ALA A 191 10.59 13.98 -14.45
C ALA A 191 10.07 15.41 -14.68
N LYS A 192 9.04 15.53 -15.51
CA LYS A 192 8.34 16.80 -15.75
C LYS A 192 7.00 16.79 -15.07
N GLU A 193 6.68 17.87 -14.39
CA GLU A 193 5.36 18.11 -13.86
C GLU A 193 4.41 18.50 -14.97
N GLN A 194 3.26 17.85 -15.02
CA GLN A 194 2.14 18.12 -15.94
C GLN A 194 0.93 18.57 -15.13
N PRO A 195 0.26 19.67 -15.49
CA PRO A 195 -0.94 20.09 -14.80
C PRO A 195 -2.12 19.17 -15.10
N GLY A 196 -3.00 19.00 -14.11
CA GLY A 196 -4.23 18.24 -14.24
C GLY A 196 -4.12 16.76 -13.91
N SER A 197 -5.09 16.01 -14.42
CA SER A 197 -5.24 14.58 -14.13
C SER A 197 -4.17 13.73 -14.80
N TRP A 198 -3.76 12.68 -14.11
CA TRP A 198 -2.93 11.62 -14.68
C TRP A 198 -3.70 10.59 -15.52
N TRP A 199 -5.05 10.69 -15.53
CA TRP A 199 -5.93 9.81 -16.31
C TRP A 199 -5.93 10.11 -17.82
N THR A 200 -5.28 11.17 -18.24
CA THR A 200 -5.21 11.59 -19.67
C THR A 200 -4.04 10.96 -20.40
#